data_c2f88574b3e5d945b7898d21277ab306
#
_entry.id   c2f88574b3e5d945b7898d21277ab306
#
_cell.length_a   1.000
_cell.length_b   1.000
_cell.length_c   1.000
_cell.angle_alpha   90.00
_cell.angle_beta   90.00
_cell.angle_gamma   90.00
#
_symmetry.space_group_name_H-M   'P 1'
#
loop_
_entity.id
_entity.type
_entity.pdbx_description
1 polymer ?
#
loop_
_entity_poly.entity_id
_entity_poly.type
_entity_poly.pdbx_seq_one_letter_code
_entity_poly.pdbx_strand_id
1 'polypeptide(L)'
;RDIRSSADTIHGIDTGQCRGYSRTLFVSSILNKVSTLANHGEVEIVRRAVDFISEYNARVKKPVITQRNKFFQLPELAERMREKLKAVQSQESKEVPFEGGTLVWNYGEDRLQILFDRIPEDSRRKELKSAGFRWSPRNKAWQRQLTANALSAAKRVLNLQNI
;
A
#
# COMPACT_ATOMS: atom_id res chain seq x y z
N ARG A 1 -16.45 10.06 -5.13
CA ARG A 1 -17.84 9.57 -5.23
C ARG A 1 -18.31 8.94 -3.92
N ASP A 2 -17.60 7.97 -3.41
CA ASP A 2 -17.99 7.22 -2.20
C ASP A 2 -18.01 8.03 -0.92
N ILE A 3 -17.09 9.01 -0.77
CA ILE A 3 -17.04 9.89 0.41
C ILE A 3 -18.27 10.78 0.48
N ARG A 4 -18.70 11.35 -0.66
CA ARG A 4 -19.91 12.18 -0.72
C ARG A 4 -21.13 11.38 -0.30
N SER A 5 -21.35 10.21 -0.89
CA SER A 5 -22.47 9.33 -0.55
C SER A 5 -22.50 8.96 0.94
N SER A 6 -21.33 8.65 1.51
CA SER A 6 -21.22 8.36 2.95
C SER A 6 -21.49 9.58 3.82
N ALA A 7 -21.04 10.78 3.42
CA ALA A 7 -21.33 12.03 4.14
C ALA A 7 -22.82 12.39 4.09
N ASP A 8 -23.47 12.25 2.94
CA ASP A 8 -24.90 12.46 2.77
C ASP A 8 -25.72 11.49 3.65
N THR A 9 -25.30 10.23 3.72
CA THR A 9 -25.95 9.23 4.59
C THR A 9 -25.80 9.59 6.07
N ILE A 10 -24.60 10.03 6.51
CA ILE A 10 -24.37 10.46 7.90
C ILE A 10 -25.24 11.67 8.23
N HIS A 11 -25.33 12.63 7.31
CA HIS A 11 -26.21 13.80 7.48
C HIS A 11 -27.68 13.38 7.55
N GLY A 12 -28.12 12.46 6.70
CA GLY A 12 -29.47 11.90 6.72
C GLY A 12 -29.79 11.16 8.03
N ILE A 13 -28.83 10.46 8.62
CA ILE A 13 -28.98 9.86 9.95
C ILE A 13 -29.13 10.95 11.02
N ASP A 14 -28.26 11.98 10.98
CA ASP A 14 -28.25 13.07 11.95
C ASP A 14 -29.51 13.92 11.89
N THR A 15 -30.19 14.00 10.74
CA THR A 15 -31.46 14.73 10.53
C THR A 15 -32.70 13.83 10.65
N GLY A 16 -32.52 12.52 10.87
CA GLY A 16 -33.63 11.57 10.98
C GLY A 16 -34.25 11.12 9.65
N GLN A 17 -33.67 11.51 8.53
CA GLN A 17 -34.11 11.11 7.18
C GLN A 17 -33.71 9.65 6.85
N CYS A 18 -32.56 9.19 7.35
CA CYS A 18 -32.08 7.83 7.19
C CYS A 18 -32.21 7.07 8.53
N ARG A 19 -33.06 6.05 8.55
CA ARG A 19 -33.27 5.19 9.74
C ARG A 19 -32.66 3.81 9.54
N GLY A 20 -32.25 3.16 10.63
CA GLY A 20 -31.71 1.80 10.59
C GLY A 20 -30.26 1.66 10.19
N TYR A 21 -29.55 2.76 9.97
CA TYR A 21 -28.12 2.77 9.64
C TYR A 21 -27.26 3.23 10.82
N SER A 22 -26.08 2.64 10.95
CA SER A 22 -25.12 3.03 11.98
C SER A 22 -24.23 4.17 11.49
N ARG A 23 -24.35 5.35 12.11
CA ARG A 23 -23.49 6.51 11.85
C ARG A 23 -21.99 6.17 11.95
N THR A 24 -21.63 5.42 12.99
CA THR A 24 -20.25 5.03 13.26
C THR A 24 -19.65 4.20 12.13
N LEU A 25 -20.42 3.31 11.51
CA LEU A 25 -19.94 2.49 10.39
C LEU A 25 -19.60 3.36 9.17
N PHE A 26 -20.39 4.37 8.87
CA PHE A 26 -20.12 5.28 7.74
C PHE A 26 -18.91 6.18 8.01
N VAL A 27 -18.76 6.71 9.22
CA VAL A 27 -17.58 7.48 9.63
C VAL A 27 -16.33 6.61 9.54
N SER A 28 -16.38 5.38 10.05
CA SER A 28 -15.27 4.43 9.97
C SER A 28 -14.92 4.05 8.52
N SER A 29 -15.93 3.92 7.67
CA SER A 29 -15.71 3.64 6.24
C SER A 29 -14.93 4.76 5.56
N ILE A 30 -15.32 6.03 5.78
CA ILE A 30 -14.59 7.19 5.25
C ILE A 30 -13.15 7.18 5.78
N LEU A 31 -12.99 7.04 7.10
CA LEU A 31 -11.68 7.06 7.76
C LEU A 31 -10.77 5.97 7.21
N ASN A 32 -11.26 4.73 7.07
CA ASN A 32 -10.47 3.60 6.58
C ASN A 32 -10.04 3.80 5.12
N LYS A 33 -10.94 4.25 4.25
CA LYS A 33 -10.62 4.50 2.83
C LYS A 33 -9.54 5.57 2.68
N VAL A 34 -9.69 6.69 3.39
CA VAL A 34 -8.72 7.79 3.29
C VAL A 34 -7.41 7.45 4.00
N SER A 35 -7.44 6.69 5.10
CA SER A 35 -6.23 6.18 5.77
C SER A 35 -5.42 5.26 4.86
N THR A 36 -6.08 4.40 4.09
CA THR A 36 -5.40 3.54 3.10
C THR A 36 -4.66 4.37 2.06
N LEU A 37 -5.31 5.41 1.52
CA LEU A 37 -4.69 6.34 0.57
C LEU A 37 -3.51 7.10 1.21
N ALA A 38 -3.66 7.53 2.46
CA ALA A 38 -2.58 8.20 3.19
C ALA A 38 -1.36 7.28 3.39
N ASN A 39 -1.57 6.00 3.71
CA ASN A 39 -0.49 5.01 3.83
C ASN A 39 0.23 4.74 2.49
N HIS A 40 -0.43 4.97 1.38
CA HIS A 40 0.19 4.91 0.04
C HIS A 40 0.83 6.24 -0.40
N GLY A 41 0.82 7.27 0.42
CA GLY A 41 1.41 8.57 0.11
C GLY A 41 0.62 9.40 -0.93
N GLU A 42 -0.67 9.13 -1.09
CA GLU A 42 -1.58 9.81 -2.03
C GLU A 42 -2.04 11.18 -1.47
N VAL A 43 -1.09 12.09 -1.31
CA VAL A 43 -1.27 13.37 -0.59
C VAL A 43 -2.41 14.21 -1.17
N GLU A 44 -2.46 14.37 -2.49
CA GLU A 44 -3.44 15.22 -3.16
C GLU A 44 -4.87 14.71 -3.00
N ILE A 45 -5.06 13.38 -3.09
CA ILE A 45 -6.38 12.76 -2.92
C ILE A 45 -6.82 12.86 -1.46
N VAL A 46 -5.89 12.65 -0.52
CA VAL A 46 -6.17 12.78 0.92
C VAL A 46 -6.55 14.21 1.28
N ARG A 47 -5.82 15.20 0.78
CA ARG A 47 -6.16 16.63 0.99
C ARG A 47 -7.56 16.96 0.46
N ARG A 48 -7.86 16.55 -0.77
CA ARG A 48 -9.21 16.77 -1.36
C ARG A 48 -10.32 16.13 -0.53
N ALA A 49 -10.07 14.94 0.04
CA ALA A 49 -11.03 14.27 0.90
C ALA A 49 -11.28 15.05 2.20
N VAL A 50 -10.21 15.55 2.83
CA VAL A 50 -10.28 16.35 4.06
C VAL A 50 -10.96 17.70 3.79
N ASP A 51 -10.61 18.37 2.72
CA ASP A 51 -11.22 19.65 2.32
C ASP A 51 -12.72 19.46 2.05
N PHE A 52 -13.09 18.40 1.33
CA PHE A 52 -14.50 18.08 1.08
C PHE A 52 -15.30 17.91 2.37
N ILE A 53 -14.78 17.16 3.34
CA ILE A 53 -15.46 16.96 4.63
C ILE A 53 -15.50 18.27 5.43
N SER A 54 -14.45 19.09 5.40
CA SER A 54 -14.43 20.39 6.06
C SER A 54 -15.49 21.33 5.49
N GLU A 55 -15.59 21.42 4.16
CA GLU A 55 -16.62 22.21 3.47
C GLU A 55 -18.04 21.67 3.75
N TYR A 56 -18.19 20.35 3.78
CA TYR A 56 -19.46 19.71 4.11
C TYR A 56 -19.88 20.06 5.55
N ASN A 57 -18.97 19.97 6.49
CA ASN A 57 -19.21 20.32 7.90
C ASN A 57 -19.65 21.77 8.07
N ALA A 58 -19.14 22.70 7.24
CA ALA A 58 -19.53 24.10 7.28
C ALA A 58 -20.99 24.35 6.84
N ARG A 59 -21.57 23.43 6.08
CA ARG A 59 -22.96 23.56 5.55
C ARG A 59 -24.01 22.89 6.42
N VAL A 60 -23.61 22.02 7.35
CA VAL A 60 -24.52 21.23 8.17
C VAL A 60 -24.46 21.64 9.63
N LYS A 61 -25.58 21.49 10.35
CA LYS A 61 -25.65 21.85 11.78
C LYS A 61 -24.77 20.96 12.67
N LYS A 62 -24.66 19.67 12.31
CA LYS A 62 -23.85 18.69 13.05
C LYS A 62 -22.73 18.17 12.13
N PRO A 63 -21.46 18.31 12.53
CA PRO A 63 -20.34 17.84 11.72
C PRO A 63 -20.44 16.35 11.41
N VAL A 64 -20.18 15.97 10.17
CA VAL A 64 -20.12 14.58 9.72
C VAL A 64 -18.96 13.86 10.42
N ILE A 65 -17.80 14.48 10.45
CA ILE A 65 -16.61 14.06 11.19
C ILE A 65 -16.13 15.24 12.02
N THR A 66 -15.97 15.06 13.33
CA THR A 66 -15.53 16.13 14.23
C THR A 66 -14.07 16.47 14.05
N GLN A 67 -13.68 17.73 14.27
CA GLN A 67 -12.29 18.22 14.13
C GLN A 67 -11.26 17.45 15.01
N ARG A 68 -11.70 16.82 16.09
CA ARG A 68 -10.85 16.01 16.97
C ARG A 68 -10.53 14.63 16.38
N ASN A 69 -11.19 14.24 15.30
CA ASN A 69 -10.98 12.94 14.67
C ASN A 69 -9.63 12.91 13.94
N LYS A 70 -8.94 11.77 14.01
CA LYS A 70 -7.67 11.51 13.30
C LYS A 70 -7.74 11.75 11.78
N PHE A 71 -8.95 11.78 11.22
CA PHE A 71 -9.19 12.07 9.81
C PHE A 71 -8.49 13.34 9.35
N PHE A 72 -8.51 14.41 10.14
CA PHE A 72 -7.90 15.70 9.81
C PHE A 72 -6.37 15.71 9.90
N GLN A 73 -5.77 14.65 10.46
CA GLN A 73 -4.31 14.45 10.52
C GLN A 73 -3.79 13.58 9.35
N LEU A 74 -4.68 13.02 8.54
CA LEU A 74 -4.30 12.14 7.42
C LEU A 74 -3.44 12.80 6.35
N PRO A 75 -3.59 14.11 6.01
CA PRO A 75 -2.68 14.77 5.08
C PRO A 75 -1.22 14.74 5.53
N GLU A 76 -0.95 14.98 6.82
CA GLU A 76 0.41 14.92 7.38
C GLU A 76 0.96 13.48 7.33
N LEU A 77 0.12 12.48 7.62
CA LEU A 77 0.49 11.08 7.49
C LEU A 77 0.85 10.74 6.04
N ALA A 78 0.04 11.20 5.07
CA ALA A 78 0.28 10.99 3.65
C ALA A 78 1.62 11.58 3.19
N GLU A 79 1.95 12.78 3.63
CA GLU A 79 3.24 13.43 3.32
C GLU A 79 4.43 12.63 3.89
N ARG A 80 4.35 12.23 5.16
CA ARG A 80 5.40 11.40 5.78
C ARG A 80 5.58 10.06 5.07
N MET A 81 4.48 9.42 4.66
CA MET A 81 4.55 8.16 3.94
C MET A 81 5.12 8.34 2.53
N ARG A 82 4.75 9.42 1.84
CA ARG A 82 5.33 9.78 0.53
C ARG A 82 6.85 9.97 0.61
N GLU A 83 7.33 10.69 1.61
CA GLU A 83 8.77 10.89 1.82
C GLU A 83 9.50 9.59 2.12
N LYS A 84 8.93 8.72 2.98
CA LYS A 84 9.47 7.39 3.25
C LYS A 84 9.56 6.53 1.99
N LEU A 85 8.51 6.52 1.18
CA LEU A 85 8.50 5.77 -0.09
C LEU A 85 9.55 6.29 -1.07
N LYS A 86 9.70 7.62 -1.19
CA LYS A 86 10.75 8.22 -2.01
C LYS A 86 12.15 7.86 -1.52
N ALA A 87 12.39 7.91 -0.21
CA ALA A 87 13.66 7.56 0.39
C ALA A 87 14.01 6.08 0.12
N VAL A 88 13.05 5.16 0.23
CA VAL A 88 13.25 3.74 -0.08
C VAL A 88 13.53 3.54 -1.58
N GLN A 89 12.76 4.21 -2.46
CA GLN A 89 12.95 4.11 -3.90
C GLN A 89 14.28 4.71 -4.40
N SER A 90 14.83 5.67 -3.67
CA SER A 90 16.14 6.28 -3.99
C SER A 90 17.34 5.46 -3.50
N GLN A 91 17.12 4.40 -2.73
CA GLN A 91 18.21 3.52 -2.32
C GLN A 91 18.81 2.78 -3.51
N GLU A 92 20.13 2.65 -3.52
CA GLU A 92 20.82 1.83 -4.50
C GLU A 92 20.41 0.36 -4.31
N SER A 93 20.27 -0.35 -5.43
CA SER A 93 19.96 -1.79 -5.41
C SER A 93 21.06 -2.56 -4.70
N LYS A 94 20.68 -3.45 -3.78
CA LYS A 94 21.63 -4.35 -3.12
C LYS A 94 21.70 -5.64 -3.91
N GLU A 95 22.89 -6.12 -4.20
CA GLU A 95 23.14 -7.35 -4.91
C GLU A 95 23.90 -8.34 -4.02
N VAL A 96 23.46 -9.58 -3.99
CA VAL A 96 24.12 -10.68 -3.30
C VAL A 96 24.30 -11.84 -4.26
N PRO A 97 25.55 -12.16 -4.67
CA PRO A 97 25.82 -13.29 -5.53
C PRO A 97 25.59 -14.62 -4.79
N PHE A 98 25.13 -15.62 -5.50
CA PHE A 98 25.03 -17.00 -5.05
C PHE A 98 25.50 -17.94 -6.16
N GLU A 99 25.68 -19.20 -5.85
CA GLU A 99 26.07 -20.19 -6.85
C GLU A 99 24.98 -20.33 -7.92
N GLY A 100 25.28 -19.87 -9.14
CA GLY A 100 24.39 -19.90 -10.30
C GLY A 100 23.56 -18.64 -10.54
N GLY A 101 23.83 -17.52 -9.85
CA GLY A 101 23.15 -16.26 -10.11
C GLY A 101 23.37 -15.15 -9.09
N THR A 102 22.47 -14.20 -9.09
CA THR A 102 22.50 -13.03 -8.20
C THR A 102 21.11 -12.74 -7.67
N LEU A 103 21.01 -12.49 -6.38
CA LEU A 103 19.79 -11.98 -5.72
C LEU A 103 19.88 -10.47 -5.59
N VAL A 104 18.86 -9.76 -6.07
CA VAL A 104 18.85 -8.29 -6.14
C VAL A 104 17.67 -7.73 -5.37
N TRP A 105 17.95 -6.82 -4.43
CA TRP A 105 16.96 -5.93 -3.81
C TRP A 105 16.78 -4.70 -4.69
N ASN A 106 15.83 -4.73 -5.59
CA ASN A 106 15.50 -3.59 -6.44
C ASN A 106 14.51 -2.67 -5.72
N TYR A 107 15.04 -1.71 -4.97
CA TYR A 107 14.22 -0.76 -4.21
C TYR A 107 13.44 0.19 -5.12
N GLY A 108 13.98 0.55 -6.28
CA GLY A 108 13.31 1.43 -7.24
C GLY A 108 12.01 0.83 -7.80
N GLU A 109 12.01 -0.46 -8.08
CA GLU A 109 10.83 -1.19 -8.58
C GLU A 109 10.04 -1.90 -7.47
N ASP A 110 10.50 -1.84 -6.22
CA ASP A 110 9.92 -2.58 -5.09
C ASP A 110 9.84 -4.09 -5.36
N ARG A 111 10.94 -4.66 -5.87
CA ARG A 111 11.02 -6.07 -6.25
C ARG A 111 12.26 -6.74 -5.67
N LEU A 112 12.07 -7.96 -5.17
CA LEU A 112 13.15 -8.93 -4.95
C LEU A 112 13.30 -9.75 -6.22
N GLN A 113 14.48 -9.69 -6.84
CA GLN A 113 14.77 -10.28 -8.13
C GLN A 113 15.84 -11.35 -8.01
N ILE A 114 15.65 -12.45 -8.72
CA ILE A 114 16.62 -13.55 -8.82
C ILE A 114 17.03 -13.64 -10.28
N LEU A 115 18.29 -13.32 -10.54
CA LEU A 115 18.91 -13.45 -11.86
C LEU A 115 19.74 -14.71 -11.88
N PHE A 116 19.39 -15.66 -12.74
CA PHE A 116 20.16 -16.88 -12.96
C PHE A 116 21.12 -16.71 -14.12
N ASP A 117 22.33 -17.26 -14.00
CA ASP A 117 23.33 -17.29 -15.08
C ASP A 117 22.88 -18.14 -16.27
N ARG A 118 22.06 -19.16 -15.98
CA ARG A 118 21.46 -20.07 -16.97
C ARG A 118 19.97 -20.24 -16.68
N ILE A 119 19.23 -20.72 -17.66
CA ILE A 119 17.81 -21.05 -17.47
C ILE A 119 17.71 -22.14 -16.39
N PRO A 120 17.01 -21.90 -15.29
CA PRO A 120 16.87 -22.88 -14.22
C PRO A 120 16.06 -24.09 -14.69
N GLU A 121 16.34 -25.25 -14.11
CA GLU A 121 15.62 -26.49 -14.36
C GLU A 121 14.12 -26.39 -14.05
N ASP A 122 13.32 -27.26 -14.63
CA ASP A 122 11.86 -27.27 -14.46
C ASP A 122 11.44 -27.41 -12.99
N SER A 123 12.16 -28.22 -12.20
CA SER A 123 11.94 -28.35 -10.77
C SER A 123 12.12 -27.02 -10.05
N ARG A 124 13.22 -26.32 -10.32
CA ARG A 124 13.52 -25.01 -9.74
C ARG A 124 12.51 -23.97 -10.17
N ARG A 125 12.07 -23.96 -11.43
CA ARG A 125 11.03 -23.06 -11.91
C ARG A 125 9.68 -23.31 -11.22
N LYS A 126 9.33 -24.55 -10.93
CA LYS A 126 8.13 -24.90 -10.15
C LYS A 126 8.24 -24.42 -8.69
N GLU A 127 9.39 -24.60 -8.05
CA GLU A 127 9.66 -24.08 -6.70
C GLU A 127 9.53 -22.56 -6.63
N LEU A 128 10.12 -21.83 -7.60
CA LEU A 128 10.01 -20.37 -7.68
C LEU A 128 8.56 -19.91 -7.82
N LYS A 129 7.80 -20.56 -8.69
CA LYS A 129 6.37 -20.26 -8.88
C LYS A 129 5.56 -20.51 -7.60
N SER A 130 5.80 -21.62 -6.93
CA SER A 130 5.13 -21.95 -5.66
C SER A 130 5.52 -21.01 -4.52
N ALA A 131 6.74 -20.47 -4.57
CA ALA A 131 7.22 -19.42 -3.66
C ALA A 131 6.74 -18.00 -4.02
N GLY A 132 5.87 -17.86 -5.03
CA GLY A 132 5.27 -16.60 -5.43
C GLY A 132 6.10 -15.75 -6.38
N PHE A 133 7.24 -16.25 -6.86
CA PHE A 133 8.03 -15.56 -7.88
C PHE A 133 7.42 -15.71 -9.27
N ARG A 134 7.52 -14.65 -10.07
CA ARG A 134 7.07 -14.63 -11.46
C ARG A 134 8.22 -14.22 -12.37
N TRP A 135 8.28 -14.81 -13.55
CA TRP A 135 9.25 -14.43 -14.56
C TRP A 135 8.92 -13.06 -15.16
N SER A 136 9.89 -12.18 -15.20
CA SER A 136 9.82 -10.90 -15.87
C SER A 136 10.73 -10.90 -17.10
N PRO A 137 10.17 -10.93 -18.32
CA PRO A 137 10.98 -10.87 -19.54
C PRO A 137 11.74 -9.55 -19.68
N ARG A 138 11.17 -8.44 -19.19
CA ARG A 138 11.79 -7.11 -19.21
C ARG A 138 13.06 -7.08 -18.37
N ASN A 139 12.99 -7.60 -17.14
CA ASN A 139 14.10 -7.59 -16.20
C ASN A 139 14.99 -8.85 -16.30
N LYS A 140 14.60 -9.81 -17.14
CA LYS A 140 15.25 -11.12 -17.25
C LYS A 140 15.52 -11.78 -15.89
N ALA A 141 14.55 -11.66 -15.00
CA ALA A 141 14.63 -12.10 -13.62
C ALA A 141 13.34 -12.76 -13.14
N TRP A 142 13.46 -13.67 -12.20
CA TRP A 142 12.34 -14.12 -11.39
C TRP A 142 12.15 -13.12 -10.27
N GLN A 143 10.96 -12.54 -10.14
CA GLN A 143 10.71 -11.46 -9.21
C GLN A 143 9.43 -11.63 -8.42
N ARG A 144 9.44 -11.02 -7.24
CA ARG A 144 8.31 -10.90 -6.32
C ARG A 144 8.40 -9.54 -5.63
N GLN A 145 7.28 -9.03 -5.10
CA GLN A 145 7.29 -7.80 -4.31
C GLN A 145 8.31 -7.92 -3.15
N LEU A 146 9.06 -6.85 -2.90
CA LEU A 146 10.11 -6.80 -1.89
C LEU A 146 9.50 -6.77 -0.48
N THR A 147 9.43 -7.92 0.16
CA THR A 147 8.89 -8.12 1.50
C THR A 147 9.79 -9.07 2.30
N ALA A 148 9.65 -9.07 3.63
CA ALA A 148 10.35 -10.04 4.48
C ALA A 148 10.02 -11.50 4.10
N ASN A 149 8.76 -11.77 3.74
CA ASN A 149 8.32 -13.08 3.27
C ASN A 149 8.95 -13.47 1.93
N ALA A 150 9.13 -12.51 1.02
CA ALA A 150 9.83 -12.75 -0.24
C ALA A 150 11.29 -13.13 -0.02
N LEU A 151 11.97 -12.45 0.90
CA LEU A 151 13.35 -12.75 1.26
C LEU A 151 13.48 -14.16 1.89
N SER A 152 12.59 -14.50 2.81
CA SER A 152 12.55 -15.85 3.42
C SER A 152 12.29 -16.94 2.38
N ALA A 153 11.40 -16.69 1.43
CA ALA A 153 11.12 -17.60 0.32
C ALA A 153 12.34 -17.77 -0.60
N ALA A 154 13.03 -16.68 -0.95
CA ALA A 154 14.26 -16.73 -1.74
C ALA A 154 15.37 -17.52 -1.05
N LYS A 155 15.60 -17.26 0.23
CA LYS A 155 16.58 -18.02 1.04
C LYS A 155 16.32 -19.52 0.99
N ARG A 156 15.07 -19.92 1.16
CA ARG A 156 14.67 -21.33 1.13
C ARG A 156 14.88 -21.96 -0.24
N VAL A 157 14.41 -21.30 -1.32
CA VAL A 157 14.52 -21.82 -2.69
C VAL A 157 15.97 -21.90 -3.16
N LEU A 158 16.80 -20.93 -2.77
CA LEU A 158 18.20 -20.85 -3.18
C LEU A 158 19.18 -21.51 -2.18
N ASN A 159 18.67 -22.06 -1.07
CA ASN A 159 19.48 -22.63 0.02
C ASN A 159 20.52 -21.67 0.61
N LEU A 160 20.16 -20.39 0.72
CA LEU A 160 21.04 -19.35 1.24
C LEU A 160 20.83 -19.17 2.75
N GLN A 161 21.87 -19.35 3.55
CA GLN A 161 21.77 -19.30 5.02
C GLN A 161 22.10 -17.91 5.62
N ASN A 162 22.94 -17.11 4.96
CA ASN A 162 23.47 -15.85 5.53
C ASN A 162 23.40 -14.70 4.52
N ILE A 163 22.22 -14.12 4.39
CA ILE A 163 21.99 -12.88 3.62
C ILE A 163 21.11 -11.90 4.38
#